data_6175d398021e3b85f286946e72f084ff
#
_entry.id   6175d398021e3b85f286946e72f084ff
#
_cell.length_a   1.000
_cell.length_b   1.000
_cell.length_c   1.000
_cell.angle_alpha   90.00
_cell.angle_beta   90.00
_cell.angle_gamma   90.00
#
_symmetry.space_group_name_H-M   'P 1'
#
loop_
_entity.id
_entity.type
_entity.pdbx_description
1 polymer ?
#
loop_
_entity_poly.entity_id
_entity_poly.type
_entity_poly.pdbx_seq_one_letter_code
_entity_poly.pdbx_strand_id
1 'polypeptide(L)'
;CSSDLATDKRVQKILDLPNELMTTPDFLEKMMWMLFLNYNAFAIPTYYELENKRIYTGLYPVQPTQVDFIQDATNQLYIKMRFANNYETTLKYSDVVHMRMKYSVNEFMGGNAQGQPDNDTLLKTLQLNQDLLDGVSAAMRSSFTINGVVKYNTMLDDGKTEAALKELEAKLKANESGFLPLDLKADYIPMKKEIRS
;
A
#
# COMPACT_ATOMS: atom_id res chain seq x y z
N CYS A 1 -22.89 -36.06 -2.70
CA CYS A 1 -22.96 -35.10 -1.60
C CYS A 1 -23.93 -34.01 -2.00
N SER A 2 -25.15 -34.11 -1.51
CA SER A 2 -26.15 -33.03 -1.58
C SER A 2 -25.61 -31.96 -0.62
N SER A 3 -25.12 -30.86 -1.15
CA SER A 3 -24.86 -29.67 -0.34
C SER A 3 -26.23 -29.23 0.17
N ASP A 4 -26.46 -29.28 1.48
CA ASP A 4 -27.60 -28.64 2.12
C ASP A 4 -27.47 -27.12 1.89
N LEU A 5 -27.95 -26.70 0.74
CA LEU A 5 -28.15 -25.29 0.42
C LEU A 5 -29.18 -24.77 1.43
N ALA A 6 -28.90 -23.60 1.98
CA ALA A 6 -29.68 -22.97 3.01
C ALA A 6 -31.21 -23.13 2.70
N THR A 7 -31.91 -23.77 3.60
CA THR A 7 -33.36 -24.13 3.44
C THR A 7 -34.24 -22.87 3.33
N ASP A 8 -33.73 -21.70 3.72
CA ASP A 8 -34.43 -20.43 3.61
C ASP A 8 -34.06 -19.73 2.29
N LYS A 9 -34.99 -19.71 1.35
CA LYS A 9 -34.85 -19.02 0.05
C LYS A 9 -34.47 -17.54 0.14
N ARG A 10 -34.71 -16.89 1.28
CA ARG A 10 -34.35 -15.48 1.51
C ARG A 10 -32.86 -15.32 1.78
N VAL A 11 -32.31 -16.20 2.61
CA VAL A 11 -30.87 -16.24 2.85
C VAL A 11 -30.13 -16.56 1.56
N GLN A 12 -30.64 -17.55 0.79
CA GLN A 12 -30.08 -17.88 -0.51
C GLN A 12 -30.04 -16.64 -1.43
N LYS A 13 -31.13 -15.87 -1.49
CA LYS A 13 -31.20 -14.66 -2.32
C LYS A 13 -30.17 -13.62 -1.94
N ILE A 14 -29.90 -13.43 -0.62
CA ILE A 14 -28.86 -12.50 -0.14
C ILE A 14 -27.47 -13.04 -0.46
N LEU A 15 -27.27 -14.35 -0.44
CA LEU A 15 -26.00 -14.95 -0.82
C LEU A 15 -25.76 -14.85 -2.34
N ASP A 16 -26.79 -14.90 -3.16
CA ASP A 16 -26.71 -14.77 -4.62
C ASP A 16 -26.54 -13.29 -5.04
N LEU A 17 -27.18 -12.37 -4.33
CA LEU A 17 -27.10 -10.93 -4.55
C LEU A 17 -27.05 -10.21 -3.19
N PRO A 18 -25.85 -9.99 -2.63
CA PRO A 18 -25.66 -9.46 -1.28
C PRO A 18 -26.27 -8.07 -1.07
N ASN A 19 -26.23 -7.20 -2.06
CA ASN A 19 -26.84 -5.87 -2.02
C ASN A 19 -27.07 -5.31 -3.45
N GLU A 20 -27.64 -4.11 -3.53
CA GLU A 20 -27.98 -3.45 -4.79
C GLU A 20 -26.77 -3.02 -5.62
N LEU A 21 -25.59 -2.89 -4.98
CA LEU A 21 -24.37 -2.35 -5.59
C LEU A 21 -23.39 -3.45 -6.01
N MET A 22 -23.54 -4.67 -5.50
CA MET A 22 -22.52 -5.71 -5.61
C MET A 22 -23.14 -7.05 -5.89
N THR A 23 -22.53 -7.78 -6.82
CA THR A 23 -22.74 -9.21 -6.98
C THR A 23 -21.99 -9.98 -5.90
N THR A 24 -22.25 -11.27 -5.76
CA THR A 24 -21.53 -12.13 -4.81
C THR A 24 -20.02 -12.13 -5.03
N PRO A 25 -19.50 -12.25 -6.27
CA PRO A 25 -18.08 -12.13 -6.52
C PRO A 25 -17.49 -10.79 -6.05
N ASP A 26 -18.15 -9.66 -6.37
CA ASP A 26 -17.69 -8.32 -5.95
C ASP A 26 -17.66 -8.17 -4.42
N PHE A 27 -18.69 -8.70 -3.76
CA PHE A 27 -18.78 -8.70 -2.30
C PHE A 27 -17.63 -9.51 -1.67
N LEU A 28 -17.39 -10.72 -2.17
CA LEU A 28 -16.32 -11.58 -1.68
C LEU A 28 -14.94 -10.97 -1.95
N GLU A 29 -14.72 -10.41 -3.13
CA GLU A 29 -13.48 -9.71 -3.48
C GLU A 29 -13.23 -8.58 -2.49
N LYS A 30 -14.23 -7.72 -2.24
CA LYS A 30 -14.11 -6.62 -1.30
C LYS A 30 -13.84 -7.07 0.13
N MET A 31 -14.51 -8.13 0.60
CA MET A 31 -14.27 -8.73 1.91
C MET A 31 -12.83 -9.28 2.03
N MET A 32 -12.34 -9.95 0.98
CA MET A 32 -10.97 -10.48 0.94
C MET A 32 -9.92 -9.36 0.94
N TRP A 33 -10.14 -8.29 0.16
CA TRP A 33 -9.26 -7.12 0.19
C TRP A 33 -9.17 -6.50 1.58
N MET A 34 -10.30 -6.28 2.26
CA MET A 34 -10.30 -5.76 3.63
C MET A 34 -9.59 -6.71 4.58
N LEU A 35 -9.81 -8.02 4.42
CA LEU A 35 -9.18 -9.03 5.27
C LEU A 35 -7.65 -9.05 5.10
N PHE A 36 -7.14 -8.98 3.88
CA PHE A 36 -5.69 -8.98 3.62
C PHE A 36 -5.00 -7.67 4.02
N LEU A 37 -5.68 -6.53 3.81
CA LEU A 37 -5.08 -5.23 4.14
C LEU A 37 -5.15 -4.91 5.63
N ASN A 38 -6.28 -5.24 6.28
CA ASN A 38 -6.55 -4.82 7.66
C ASN A 38 -6.58 -5.98 8.66
N TYR A 39 -6.44 -7.24 8.19
CA TYR A 39 -6.61 -8.47 8.96
C TYR A 39 -8.00 -8.63 9.60
N ASN A 40 -8.90 -7.70 9.30
CA ASN A 40 -10.27 -7.67 9.75
C ASN A 40 -11.16 -7.20 8.60
N ALA A 41 -12.26 -7.90 8.37
CA ALA A 41 -13.27 -7.52 7.41
C ALA A 41 -14.65 -7.59 8.06
N PHE A 42 -15.44 -6.55 7.89
CA PHE A 42 -16.76 -6.42 8.48
C PHE A 42 -17.83 -6.31 7.42
N ALA A 43 -18.96 -6.98 7.65
CA ALA A 43 -20.17 -6.74 6.89
C ALA A 43 -21.37 -6.63 7.82
N ILE A 44 -22.25 -5.68 7.52
CA ILE A 44 -23.44 -5.38 8.30
C ILE A 44 -24.67 -5.80 7.48
N PRO A 45 -25.54 -6.68 8.01
CA PRO A 45 -26.79 -6.99 7.38
C PRO A 45 -27.80 -5.85 7.57
N THR A 46 -28.55 -5.56 6.53
CA THR A 46 -29.73 -4.70 6.60
C THR A 46 -30.98 -5.56 6.74
N TYR A 47 -31.91 -5.12 7.52
CA TYR A 47 -33.17 -5.82 7.74
C TYR A 47 -34.30 -4.84 8.11
N TYR A 48 -35.52 -5.29 7.96
CA TYR A 48 -36.70 -4.65 8.54
C TYR A 48 -37.42 -5.64 9.45
N GLU A 49 -38.11 -5.14 10.44
CA GLU A 49 -38.89 -5.97 11.37
C GLU A 49 -40.37 -6.03 10.93
N LEU A 50 -40.86 -7.24 10.79
CA LEU A 50 -42.26 -7.52 10.52
C LEU A 50 -42.74 -8.61 11.48
N GLU A 51 -43.83 -8.36 12.20
CA GLU A 51 -44.44 -9.32 13.16
C GLU A 51 -43.40 -9.94 14.12
N ASN A 52 -42.51 -9.10 14.68
CA ASN A 52 -41.44 -9.53 15.60
C ASN A 52 -40.40 -10.47 14.95
N LYS A 53 -40.32 -10.54 13.61
CA LYS A 53 -39.31 -11.28 12.85
C LYS A 53 -38.49 -10.33 12.02
N ARG A 54 -37.16 -10.55 12.06
CA ARG A 54 -36.22 -9.82 11.20
C ARG A 54 -36.22 -10.41 9.79
N ILE A 55 -36.48 -9.58 8.81
CA ILE A 55 -36.40 -9.93 7.40
C ILE A 55 -35.18 -9.24 6.83
N TYR A 56 -34.12 -10.01 6.59
CA TYR A 56 -32.88 -9.50 6.02
C TYR A 56 -33.07 -9.14 4.55
N THR A 57 -32.54 -7.98 4.14
CA THR A 57 -32.69 -7.43 2.81
C THR A 57 -31.36 -7.32 2.06
N GLY A 58 -30.24 -7.26 2.78
CA GLY A 58 -28.94 -7.17 2.15
C GLY A 58 -27.80 -7.35 3.15
N LEU A 59 -26.60 -7.44 2.61
CA LEU A 59 -25.33 -7.53 3.35
C LEU A 59 -24.34 -6.55 2.76
N TYR A 60 -23.87 -5.58 3.55
CA TYR A 60 -23.01 -4.50 3.10
C TYR A 60 -21.63 -4.61 3.75
N PRO A 61 -20.54 -4.75 2.97
CA PRO A 61 -19.20 -4.69 3.50
C PRO A 61 -18.88 -3.25 3.93
N VAL A 62 -18.36 -3.08 5.15
CA VAL A 62 -18.06 -1.78 5.75
C VAL A 62 -16.61 -1.72 6.21
N GLN A 63 -16.00 -0.55 6.05
CA GLN A 63 -14.62 -0.30 6.46
C GLN A 63 -14.59 0.82 7.51
N PRO A 64 -14.71 0.47 8.81
CA PRO A 64 -14.57 1.44 9.87
C PRO A 64 -13.12 1.91 10.01
N THR A 65 -12.94 3.17 10.44
CA THR A 65 -11.63 3.73 10.79
C THR A 65 -11.21 3.36 12.21
N GLN A 66 -12.19 3.14 13.08
CA GLN A 66 -11.99 2.69 14.46
C GLN A 66 -13.09 1.71 14.85
N VAL A 67 -12.72 0.71 15.63
CA VAL A 67 -13.62 -0.32 16.15
C VAL A 67 -13.35 -0.50 17.64
N ASP A 68 -14.39 -0.35 18.45
CA ASP A 68 -14.36 -0.57 19.88
C ASP A 68 -15.37 -1.67 20.26
N PHE A 69 -14.96 -2.58 21.12
CA PHE A 69 -15.84 -3.61 21.67
C PHE A 69 -16.32 -3.19 23.05
N ILE A 70 -17.61 -3.24 23.26
CA ILE A 70 -18.28 -2.80 24.48
C ILE A 70 -19.12 -3.96 24.99
N GLN A 71 -19.01 -4.26 26.26
CA GLN A 71 -19.82 -5.25 26.94
C GLN A 71 -20.75 -4.55 27.93
N ASP A 72 -22.03 -4.88 27.89
CA ASP A 72 -22.99 -4.34 28.83
C ASP A 72 -23.03 -5.16 30.17
N ALA A 73 -23.80 -4.70 31.13
CA ALA A 73 -23.97 -5.34 32.41
C ALA A 73 -24.59 -6.77 32.32
N THR A 74 -25.18 -7.12 31.19
CA THR A 74 -25.75 -8.44 30.90
C THR A 74 -24.81 -9.37 30.15
N ASN A 75 -23.53 -9.01 30.02
CA ASN A 75 -22.53 -9.68 29.23
C ASN A 75 -22.82 -9.76 27.70
N GLN A 76 -23.73 -8.91 27.22
CA GLN A 76 -23.97 -8.79 25.77
C GLN A 76 -22.86 -7.98 25.14
N LEU A 77 -22.22 -8.52 24.10
CA LEU A 77 -21.16 -7.87 23.36
C LEU A 77 -21.74 -6.97 22.27
N TYR A 78 -21.26 -5.73 22.22
CA TYR A 78 -21.55 -4.73 21.20
C TYR A 78 -20.27 -4.33 20.48
N ILE A 79 -20.41 -3.94 19.25
CA ILE A 79 -19.35 -3.36 18.45
C ILE A 79 -19.72 -1.93 18.08
N LYS A 80 -18.88 -0.98 18.47
CA LYS A 80 -18.98 0.42 18.09
C LYS A 80 -18.00 0.67 16.95
N MET A 81 -18.53 1.13 15.83
CA MET A 81 -17.77 1.44 14.62
C MET A 81 -17.82 2.92 14.33
N ARG A 82 -16.66 3.52 14.05
CA ARG A 82 -16.52 4.88 13.56
C ARG A 82 -16.04 4.87 12.13
N PHE A 83 -16.59 5.72 11.29
CA PHE A 83 -16.27 5.87 9.87
C PHE A 83 -15.56 7.18 9.57
N ALA A 84 -14.94 7.29 8.40
CA ALA A 84 -14.16 8.46 7.98
C ALA A 84 -14.94 9.78 7.96
N ASN A 85 -16.27 9.73 7.83
CA ASN A 85 -17.18 10.88 7.89
C ASN A 85 -17.61 11.27 9.32
N ASN A 86 -16.94 10.74 10.34
CA ASN A 86 -17.31 10.86 11.77
C ASN A 86 -18.69 10.25 12.12
N TYR A 87 -19.27 9.47 11.23
CA TYR A 87 -20.46 8.69 11.56
C TYR A 87 -20.07 7.55 12.50
N GLU A 88 -20.84 7.38 13.58
CA GLU A 88 -20.65 6.29 14.53
C GLU A 88 -21.91 5.44 14.60
N THR A 89 -21.75 4.14 14.69
CA THR A 89 -22.84 3.19 14.92
C THR A 89 -22.45 2.18 15.95
N THR A 90 -23.41 1.74 16.76
CA THR A 90 -23.22 0.66 17.74
C THR A 90 -24.22 -0.44 17.45
N LEU A 91 -23.73 -1.63 17.21
CA LEU A 91 -24.52 -2.81 16.85
C LEU A 91 -24.20 -3.95 17.82
N LYS A 92 -25.14 -4.89 17.97
CA LYS A 92 -24.82 -6.15 18.63
C LYS A 92 -23.80 -6.90 17.81
N TYR A 93 -22.78 -7.43 18.46
CA TYR A 93 -21.73 -8.16 17.73
C TYR A 93 -22.27 -9.39 17.00
N SER A 94 -23.31 -10.03 17.54
CA SER A 94 -24.03 -11.14 16.88
C SER A 94 -24.67 -10.77 15.54
N ASP A 95 -24.94 -9.49 15.33
CA ASP A 95 -25.59 -8.97 14.12
C ASP A 95 -24.58 -8.49 13.07
N VAL A 96 -23.28 -8.71 13.29
CA VAL A 96 -22.20 -8.29 12.40
C VAL A 96 -21.42 -9.50 11.91
N VAL A 97 -21.20 -9.59 10.61
CA VAL A 97 -20.26 -10.57 10.05
C VAL A 97 -18.85 -10.01 10.20
N HIS A 98 -18.02 -10.68 10.99
CA HIS A 98 -16.63 -10.31 11.23
C HIS A 98 -15.70 -11.45 10.82
N MET A 99 -14.94 -11.25 9.75
CA MET A 99 -13.88 -12.15 9.31
C MET A 99 -12.54 -11.64 9.83
N ARG A 100 -11.72 -12.55 10.37
CA ARG A 100 -10.44 -12.22 11.02
C ARG A 100 -9.31 -13.10 10.49
N MET A 101 -8.14 -12.50 10.33
CA MET A 101 -6.90 -13.19 9.98
C MET A 101 -5.87 -13.00 11.09
N LYS A 102 -5.05 -14.02 11.39
CA LYS A 102 -4.10 -14.04 12.51
C LYS A 102 -4.74 -13.73 13.87
N TYR A 103 -5.85 -14.40 14.17
CA TYR A 103 -6.67 -14.20 15.38
C TYR A 103 -6.06 -14.83 16.64
N SER A 104 -4.79 -14.96 16.79
CA SER A 104 -4.19 -15.66 17.95
C SER A 104 -3.71 -14.74 19.07
N VAL A 105 -3.59 -13.44 18.82
CA VAL A 105 -2.91 -12.50 19.73
C VAL A 105 -3.89 -11.52 20.36
N ASN A 106 -4.91 -11.09 19.63
CA ASN A 106 -5.96 -10.19 20.14
C ASN A 106 -7.23 -11.00 20.45
N GLU A 107 -7.98 -10.58 21.47
CA GLU A 107 -9.17 -11.28 21.92
C GLU A 107 -10.34 -11.17 20.91
N PHE A 108 -10.49 -10.04 20.22
CA PHE A 108 -11.61 -9.76 19.31
C PHE A 108 -11.20 -9.55 17.87
N MET A 109 -10.02 -8.95 17.65
CA MET A 109 -9.54 -8.53 16.34
C MET A 109 -8.49 -9.48 15.77
N GLY A 110 -8.38 -9.54 14.46
CA GLY A 110 -7.24 -10.14 13.78
C GLY A 110 -6.02 -9.21 13.80
N GLY A 111 -4.81 -9.77 13.62
CA GLY A 111 -3.58 -9.01 13.57
C GLY A 111 -2.75 -9.08 14.84
N ASN A 112 -2.11 -7.98 15.21
CA ASN A 112 -1.29 -7.88 16.42
C ASN A 112 -2.14 -7.67 17.69
N ALA A 113 -1.50 -7.48 18.84
CA ALA A 113 -2.19 -7.28 20.12
C ALA A 113 -3.15 -6.07 20.13
N GLN A 114 -2.92 -5.08 19.28
CA GLN A 114 -3.76 -3.89 19.12
C GLN A 114 -4.87 -4.09 18.05
N GLY A 115 -4.96 -5.28 17.44
CA GLY A 115 -5.91 -5.55 16.37
C GLY A 115 -5.55 -4.86 15.04
N GLN A 116 -4.27 -4.52 14.86
CA GLN A 116 -3.73 -3.88 13.65
C GLN A 116 -3.00 -4.90 12.78
N PRO A 117 -2.92 -4.69 11.46
CA PRO A 117 -2.14 -5.56 10.59
C PRO A 117 -0.66 -5.55 10.98
N ASP A 118 -0.07 -6.73 11.08
CA ASP A 118 1.35 -6.92 11.36
C ASP A 118 2.14 -6.99 10.03
N ASN A 119 2.20 -5.86 9.34
CA ASN A 119 2.82 -5.73 8.02
C ASN A 119 4.22 -5.10 8.07
N ASP A 120 4.78 -4.83 9.25
CA ASP A 120 6.05 -4.12 9.41
C ASP A 120 7.20 -4.77 8.66
N THR A 121 7.29 -6.11 8.68
CA THR A 121 8.34 -6.86 7.98
C THR A 121 8.20 -6.73 6.46
N LEU A 122 6.97 -6.78 5.95
CA LEU A 122 6.68 -6.58 4.53
C LEU A 122 7.02 -5.16 4.09
N LEU A 123 6.61 -4.16 4.87
CA LEU A 123 6.89 -2.75 4.58
C LEU A 123 8.40 -2.48 4.56
N LYS A 124 9.16 -3.02 5.51
CA LYS A 124 10.63 -2.93 5.53
C LYS A 124 11.27 -3.59 4.30
N THR A 125 10.75 -4.73 3.88
CA THR A 125 11.25 -5.44 2.67
C THR A 125 10.95 -4.63 1.41
N LEU A 126 9.76 -4.05 1.29
CA LEU A 126 9.39 -3.18 0.17
C LEU A 126 10.25 -1.92 0.14
N GLN A 127 10.50 -1.30 1.30
CA GLN A 127 11.37 -0.12 1.42
C GLN A 127 12.79 -0.46 0.97
N LEU A 128 13.37 -1.57 1.47
CA LEU A 128 14.70 -2.02 1.06
C LEU A 128 14.79 -2.26 -0.45
N ASN A 129 13.77 -2.87 -1.04
CA ASN A 129 13.71 -3.08 -2.48
C ASN A 129 13.66 -1.75 -3.26
N GLN A 130 12.89 -0.77 -2.78
CA GLN A 130 12.85 0.57 -3.37
C GLN A 130 14.22 1.26 -3.27
N ASP A 131 14.86 1.22 -2.10
CA ASP A 131 16.17 1.81 -1.87
C ASP A 131 17.25 1.18 -2.76
N LEU A 132 17.16 -0.14 -3.01
CA LEU A 132 18.05 -0.85 -3.96
C LEU A 132 17.83 -0.36 -5.40
N LEU A 133 16.60 -0.23 -5.85
CA LEU A 133 16.28 0.26 -7.19
C LEU A 133 16.76 1.71 -7.39
N ASP A 134 16.55 2.54 -6.39
CA ASP A 134 17.02 3.94 -6.40
C ASP A 134 18.55 4.01 -6.39
N GLY A 135 19.21 3.16 -5.59
CA GLY A 135 20.67 3.01 -5.57
C GLY A 135 21.24 2.57 -6.91
N VAL A 136 20.63 1.56 -7.54
CA VAL A 136 21.01 1.10 -8.89
C VAL A 136 20.83 2.21 -9.92
N SER A 137 19.69 2.91 -9.89
CA SER A 137 19.42 4.04 -10.77
C SER A 137 20.44 5.18 -10.60
N ALA A 138 20.77 5.52 -9.36
CA ALA A 138 21.80 6.52 -9.06
C ALA A 138 23.19 6.08 -9.52
N ALA A 139 23.55 4.80 -9.31
CA ALA A 139 24.81 4.24 -9.78
C ALA A 139 24.91 4.24 -11.31
N MET A 140 23.84 3.90 -12.00
CA MET A 140 23.77 4.00 -13.45
C MET A 140 23.97 5.44 -13.93
N ARG A 141 23.24 6.41 -13.36
CA ARG A 141 23.41 7.83 -13.70
C ARG A 141 24.84 8.31 -13.45
N SER A 142 25.44 7.96 -12.30
CA SER A 142 26.80 8.34 -11.96
C SER A 142 27.83 7.67 -12.87
N SER A 143 27.53 6.46 -13.40
CA SER A 143 28.42 5.79 -14.33
C SER A 143 28.49 6.44 -15.72
N PHE A 144 27.43 7.17 -16.10
CA PHE A 144 27.40 7.91 -17.36
C PHE A 144 27.98 9.33 -17.25
N THR A 145 28.18 9.88 -16.03
CA THR A 145 28.51 11.30 -15.86
C THR A 145 30.00 11.62 -15.71
N ILE A 146 30.88 10.65 -15.42
CA ILE A 146 32.31 10.91 -15.30
C ILE A 146 33.11 9.79 -15.96
N ASN A 147 33.40 9.95 -17.24
CA ASN A 147 34.23 9.01 -18.00
C ASN A 147 35.71 9.45 -18.07
N GLY A 148 36.07 10.64 -17.61
CA GLY A 148 37.43 11.14 -17.64
C GLY A 148 37.61 12.56 -17.09
N VAL A 149 38.84 12.99 -17.02
CA VAL A 149 39.25 14.35 -16.61
C VAL A 149 39.72 15.09 -17.85
N VAL A 150 39.22 16.32 -18.03
CA VAL A 150 39.72 17.24 -19.06
C VAL A 150 40.76 18.13 -18.44
N LYS A 151 42.00 18.02 -18.94
CA LYS A 151 43.13 18.83 -18.50
C LYS A 151 43.37 19.96 -19.53
N TYR A 152 43.30 21.21 -19.09
CA TYR A 152 43.69 22.36 -19.91
C TYR A 152 45.19 22.59 -19.79
N ASN A 153 45.89 22.68 -20.90
CA ASN A 153 47.36 22.89 -20.93
C ASN A 153 47.73 24.38 -20.91
N THR A 154 46.82 25.28 -20.61
CA THR A 154 47.03 26.73 -20.47
C THR A 154 46.71 27.17 -19.06
N MET A 155 47.55 28.07 -18.49
CA MET A 155 47.21 28.76 -17.23
C MET A 155 45.98 29.63 -17.47
N LEU A 156 44.86 29.24 -16.89
CA LEU A 156 43.62 30.01 -16.84
C LEU A 156 43.67 30.87 -15.57
N ASP A 157 43.33 32.13 -15.68
CA ASP A 157 43.13 33.04 -14.53
C ASP A 157 41.89 32.54 -13.75
N ASP A 158 41.88 32.74 -12.40
CA ASP A 158 40.87 32.14 -11.51
C ASP A 158 39.40 32.40 -11.95
N GLY A 159 39.14 33.61 -12.45
CA GLY A 159 37.81 33.96 -12.97
C GLY A 159 37.41 33.25 -14.27
N LYS A 160 38.40 32.83 -15.09
CA LYS A 160 38.16 32.09 -16.32
C LYS A 160 38.00 30.57 -16.08
N THR A 161 38.60 30.10 -14.99
CA THR A 161 38.48 28.68 -14.57
C THR A 161 37.05 28.35 -14.16
N GLU A 162 36.42 29.24 -13.42
CA GLU A 162 35.01 29.03 -12.97
C GLU A 162 34.00 29.10 -14.13
N ALA A 163 34.23 30.00 -15.09
CA ALA A 163 33.39 30.08 -16.28
C ALA A 163 33.54 28.82 -17.18
N ALA A 164 34.79 28.35 -17.35
CA ALA A 164 35.08 27.12 -18.10
C ALA A 164 34.49 25.87 -17.44
N LEU A 165 34.51 25.79 -16.09
CA LEU A 165 33.86 24.72 -15.34
C LEU A 165 32.34 24.71 -15.54
N LYS A 166 31.67 25.87 -15.45
CA LYS A 166 30.23 25.98 -15.68
C LYS A 166 29.82 25.60 -17.11
N GLU A 167 30.62 26.00 -18.09
CA GLU A 167 30.39 25.64 -19.48
C GLU A 167 30.58 24.13 -19.73
N LEU A 168 31.59 23.53 -19.09
CA LEU A 168 31.85 22.10 -19.15
C LEU A 168 30.71 21.29 -18.51
N GLU A 169 30.21 21.71 -17.32
CA GLU A 169 29.08 21.09 -16.65
C GLU A 169 27.80 21.20 -17.48
N ALA A 170 27.57 22.34 -18.14
CA ALA A 170 26.41 22.50 -19.01
C ALA A 170 26.51 21.60 -20.23
N LYS A 171 27.68 21.46 -20.83
CA LYS A 171 27.92 20.55 -21.97
C LYS A 171 27.81 19.07 -21.55
N LEU A 172 28.27 18.72 -20.36
CA LEU A 172 28.13 17.36 -19.80
C LEU A 172 26.66 17.00 -19.53
N LYS A 173 25.88 17.94 -19.00
CA LYS A 173 24.43 17.73 -18.73
C LYS A 173 23.61 17.65 -20.02
N ALA A 174 24.02 18.35 -21.09
CA ALA A 174 23.31 18.38 -22.36
C ALA A 174 23.71 17.22 -23.30
N ASN A 175 24.75 16.44 -22.96
CA ASN A 175 25.30 15.45 -23.86
C ASN A 175 24.77 14.04 -23.54
N GLU A 176 23.82 13.57 -24.32
CA GLU A 176 23.27 12.22 -24.25
C GLU A 176 24.19 11.14 -24.87
N SER A 177 25.17 11.53 -25.66
CA SER A 177 26.02 10.61 -26.45
C SER A 177 27.27 10.08 -25.71
N GLY A 178 27.60 10.64 -24.55
CA GLY A 178 28.78 10.24 -23.74
C GLY A 178 30.12 10.72 -24.29
N PHE A 179 30.16 11.50 -25.40
CA PHE A 179 31.38 12.07 -25.98
C PHE A 179 31.40 13.59 -25.80
N LEU A 180 32.47 14.10 -25.17
CA LEU A 180 32.68 15.54 -25.02
C LEU A 180 33.58 16.08 -26.14
N PRO A 181 33.12 17.04 -26.95
CA PRO A 181 34.02 17.69 -27.90
C PRO A 181 35.05 18.53 -27.15
N LEU A 182 36.33 18.25 -27.33
CA LEU A 182 37.43 18.98 -26.71
C LEU A 182 38.03 19.97 -27.71
N ASP A 183 38.42 21.15 -27.19
CA ASP A 183 39.21 22.12 -27.95
C ASP A 183 40.69 21.64 -28.07
N LEU A 184 41.40 22.07 -29.09
CA LEU A 184 42.79 21.70 -29.38
C LEU A 184 43.80 21.91 -28.24
N LYS A 185 43.40 22.62 -27.19
CA LYS A 185 44.22 22.93 -26.00
C LYS A 185 43.87 22.05 -24.77
N ALA A 186 43.03 21.08 -24.90
CA ALA A 186 42.58 20.24 -23.79
C ALA A 186 42.84 18.75 -24.07
N ASP A 187 43.42 18.06 -23.08
CA ASP A 187 43.65 16.62 -23.11
C ASP A 187 42.60 15.89 -22.29
N TYR A 188 42.07 14.80 -22.83
CA TYR A 188 41.16 13.91 -22.14
C TYR A 188 41.90 12.74 -21.51
N ILE A 189 41.81 12.61 -20.18
CA ILE A 189 42.38 11.51 -19.44
C ILE A 189 41.23 10.58 -18.99
N PRO A 190 41.04 9.39 -19.58
CA PRO A 190 40.01 8.48 -19.16
C PRO A 190 40.30 7.93 -17.76
N MET A 191 39.35 7.99 -16.85
CA MET A 191 39.45 7.28 -15.57
C MET A 191 39.17 5.79 -15.77
N LYS A 192 40.18 4.96 -15.53
CA LYS A 192 39.97 3.50 -15.45
C LYS A 192 39.16 3.20 -14.19
N LYS A 193 37.90 2.78 -14.34
CA LYS A 193 37.17 2.14 -13.27
C LYS A 193 37.72 0.73 -13.06
N GLU A 194 38.55 0.51 -12.05
CA GLU A 194 38.82 -0.84 -11.55
C GLU A 194 37.54 -1.35 -10.88
N ILE A 195 36.84 -2.23 -11.55
CA ILE A 195 35.79 -3.06 -10.92
C ILE A 195 36.57 -4.07 -10.08
N ARG A 196 36.70 -3.83 -8.77
CA ARG A 196 37.16 -4.88 -7.86
C ARG A 196 36.05 -5.93 -7.78
N SER A 197 36.35 -7.11 -8.34
CA SER A 197 35.58 -8.35 -8.20
C SER A 197 35.64 -8.83 -6.75
#